data_f20b3e9b887a806c5bb59b0a4bcf10d7
#
_entry.id   f20b3e9b887a806c5bb59b0a4bcf10d7
#
_cell.length_a   1.000
_cell.length_b   1.000
_cell.length_c   1.000
_cell.angle_alpha   90.00
_cell.angle_beta   90.00
_cell.angle_gamma   90.00
#
_symmetry.space_group_name_H-M   'P 1'
#
loop_
_entity.id
_entity.type
_entity.pdbx_description
1 polymer ?
#
loop_
_entity_poly.entity_id
_entity_poly.type
_entity_poly.pdbx_seq_one_letter_code
_entity_poly.pdbx_strand_id
1 'polypeptide(L)'
;QRETIPHLLAGKDLLGQAATGTGKTAAFALPALELVPSSRGDKPVALVLVPTRELAMQVSEAFFRYGKEMGARCVPVYGGQPIFRQLQALERGVNIVVGTPGRIIDHIGRGSMPLDAVRMVVLDEADEMLDMGFAEDIESILEAIPHAHQTVLFSATMPPRINAIAKRYQNDPVR
;
A
#
# COMPACT_ATOMS: atom_id res chain seq x y z
N GLN A 1 -3.53 -11.33 12.97
CA GLN A 1 -3.84 -11.96 11.68
C GLN A 1 -5.22 -12.60 11.64
N ARG A 2 -5.53 -13.44 12.62
CA ARG A 2 -6.82 -14.16 12.66
C ARG A 2 -8.04 -13.25 12.67
N GLU A 3 -7.93 -12.11 13.35
CA GLU A 3 -9.04 -11.15 13.43
C GLU A 3 -9.05 -10.19 12.24
N THR A 4 -7.90 -9.88 11.69
CA THR A 4 -7.72 -8.87 10.65
C THR A 4 -8.07 -9.39 9.25
N ILE A 5 -7.56 -10.55 8.89
CA ILE A 5 -7.70 -11.10 7.54
C ILE A 5 -9.16 -11.21 7.09
N PRO A 6 -10.11 -11.75 7.91
CA PRO A 6 -11.50 -11.82 7.46
C PRO A 6 -12.13 -10.47 7.14
N HIS A 7 -11.81 -9.43 7.92
CA HIS A 7 -12.32 -8.09 7.67
C HIS A 7 -11.79 -7.52 6.35
N LEU A 8 -10.50 -7.72 6.08
CA LEU A 8 -9.89 -7.24 4.86
C LEU A 8 -10.39 -8.00 3.62
N LEU A 9 -10.60 -9.30 3.73
CA LEU A 9 -11.21 -10.09 2.66
C LEU A 9 -12.65 -9.67 2.38
N ALA A 10 -13.36 -9.18 3.39
CA ALA A 10 -14.71 -8.66 3.23
C ALA A 10 -14.74 -7.23 2.63
N GLY A 11 -13.59 -6.64 2.32
CA GLY A 11 -13.49 -5.32 1.72
C GLY A 11 -13.64 -4.16 2.69
N LYS A 12 -13.56 -4.42 3.99
CA LYS A 12 -13.72 -3.38 5.01
C LYS A 12 -12.45 -2.58 5.22
N ASP A 13 -12.60 -1.31 5.55
CA ASP A 13 -11.48 -0.49 6.01
C ASP A 13 -11.04 -0.97 7.41
N LEU A 14 -9.77 -0.78 7.71
CA LEU A 14 -9.19 -1.18 8.98
C LEU A 14 -8.29 -0.08 9.53
N LEU A 15 -8.45 0.21 10.82
CA LEU A 15 -7.54 1.06 11.57
C LEU A 15 -6.92 0.20 12.68
N GLY A 16 -5.70 -0.27 12.44
CA GLY A 16 -5.00 -1.17 13.34
C GLY A 16 -3.88 -0.50 14.10
N GLN A 17 -3.84 -0.68 15.42
CA GLN A 17 -2.71 -0.27 16.22
C GLN A 17 -1.82 -1.50 16.44
N ALA A 18 -0.64 -1.49 15.82
CA ALA A 18 0.26 -2.63 15.84
C ALA A 18 1.72 -2.16 15.83
N ALA A 19 2.52 -2.79 16.67
CA ALA A 19 3.97 -2.60 16.65
C ALA A 19 4.58 -3.24 15.40
N THR A 20 5.76 -2.78 15.01
CA THR A 20 6.48 -3.27 13.84
C THR A 20 6.89 -4.74 13.98
N GLY A 21 6.94 -5.45 12.86
CA GLY A 21 7.64 -6.73 12.76
C GLY A 21 6.87 -7.98 13.18
N THR A 22 5.56 -7.90 13.47
CA THR A 22 4.83 -9.03 14.02
C THR A 22 3.78 -9.60 13.08
N GLY A 23 4.20 -10.15 11.95
CA GLY A 23 3.27 -10.89 11.08
C GLY A 23 2.15 -10.06 10.45
N LYS A 24 2.11 -8.74 10.65
CA LYS A 24 1.07 -7.90 10.07
C LYS A 24 1.16 -7.81 8.54
N THR A 25 2.34 -8.06 7.97
CA THR A 25 2.51 -8.06 6.50
C THR A 25 1.61 -9.11 5.87
N ALA A 26 1.59 -10.33 6.40
CA ALA A 26 0.69 -11.37 5.90
C ALA A 26 -0.77 -10.96 6.04
N ALA A 27 -1.11 -10.23 7.11
CA ALA A 27 -2.48 -9.81 7.38
C ALA A 27 -3.07 -8.93 6.27
N PHE A 28 -2.26 -8.09 5.63
CA PHE A 28 -2.75 -7.31 4.49
C PHE A 28 -2.30 -7.88 3.14
N ALA A 29 -1.16 -8.57 3.08
CA ALA A 29 -0.66 -9.10 1.81
C ALA A 29 -1.56 -10.18 1.25
N LEU A 30 -2.05 -11.09 2.07
CA LEU A 30 -2.93 -12.15 1.60
C LEU A 30 -4.26 -11.61 1.04
N PRO A 31 -4.97 -10.71 1.73
CA PRO A 31 -6.15 -10.08 1.15
C PRO A 31 -5.87 -9.26 -0.12
N ALA A 32 -4.73 -8.56 -0.17
CA ALA A 32 -4.36 -7.78 -1.35
C ALA A 32 -4.16 -8.69 -2.57
N LEU A 33 -3.51 -9.84 -2.37
CA LEU A 33 -3.27 -10.79 -3.45
C LEU A 33 -4.57 -11.40 -4.00
N GLU A 34 -5.60 -11.51 -3.16
CA GLU A 34 -6.92 -11.97 -3.62
C GLU A 34 -7.56 -11.00 -4.62
N LEU A 35 -7.12 -9.74 -4.65
CA LEU A 35 -7.61 -8.75 -5.60
C LEU A 35 -6.98 -8.86 -6.98
N VAL A 36 -5.88 -9.60 -7.10
CA VAL A 36 -5.18 -9.77 -8.37
C VAL A 36 -6.05 -10.62 -9.30
N PRO A 37 -6.39 -10.10 -10.51
CA PRO A 37 -7.23 -10.86 -11.44
C PRO A 37 -6.54 -12.15 -11.89
N SER A 38 -7.34 -13.21 -12.08
CA SER A 38 -6.81 -14.48 -12.58
C SER A 38 -6.21 -14.35 -13.98
N SER A 39 -6.66 -13.40 -14.76
CA SER A 39 -6.12 -13.07 -16.08
C SER A 39 -4.85 -12.23 -16.03
N ARG A 40 -4.34 -11.93 -14.83
CA ARG A 40 -3.17 -11.08 -14.60
C ARG A 40 -3.24 -9.76 -15.38
N GLY A 41 -4.08 -8.85 -14.91
CA GLY A 41 -4.04 -7.47 -15.37
C GLY A 41 -2.65 -6.87 -15.16
N ASP A 42 -2.32 -5.86 -15.90
CA ASP A 42 -1.01 -5.18 -15.87
C ASP A 42 -1.01 -3.89 -15.03
N LYS A 43 -2.14 -3.58 -14.37
CA LYS A 43 -2.30 -2.37 -13.56
C LYS A 43 -2.28 -2.69 -12.08
N PRO A 44 -1.76 -1.79 -11.23
CA PRO A 44 -1.79 -2.00 -9.79
C PRO A 44 -3.21 -2.09 -9.25
N VAL A 45 -3.46 -3.13 -8.45
CA VAL A 45 -4.73 -3.32 -7.73
C VAL A 45 -4.59 -2.99 -6.26
N ALA A 46 -3.37 -2.99 -5.74
CA ALA A 46 -3.06 -2.62 -4.36
C ALA A 46 -1.81 -1.76 -4.31
N LEU A 47 -1.83 -0.80 -3.41
CA LEU A 47 -0.76 0.15 -3.19
C LEU A 47 -0.44 0.12 -1.70
N VAL A 48 0.83 -0.10 -1.35
CA VAL A 48 1.29 -0.11 0.04
C VAL A 48 2.29 1.02 0.25
N LEU A 49 1.96 1.94 1.14
CA LEU A 49 2.83 3.04 1.51
C LEU A 49 3.61 2.68 2.76
N VAL A 50 4.92 2.86 2.72
CA VAL A 50 5.83 2.55 3.82
C VAL A 50 6.82 3.72 4.01
N PRO A 51 7.38 3.90 5.23
CA PRO A 51 8.24 5.05 5.48
C PRO A 51 9.64 4.94 4.91
N THR A 52 10.17 3.73 4.72
CA THR A 52 11.58 3.54 4.38
C THR A 52 11.77 2.57 3.23
N ARG A 53 12.92 2.73 2.56
CA ARG A 53 13.40 1.81 1.54
C ARG A 53 13.49 0.37 2.05
N GLU A 54 14.02 0.20 3.26
CA GLU A 54 14.21 -1.13 3.86
C GLU A 54 12.87 -1.84 4.05
N LEU A 55 11.87 -1.12 4.54
CA LEU A 55 10.54 -1.69 4.71
C LEU A 55 9.87 -1.98 3.36
N ALA A 56 10.07 -1.11 2.37
CA ALA A 56 9.56 -1.36 1.01
C ALA A 56 10.11 -2.67 0.44
N MET A 57 11.39 -2.93 0.64
CA MET A 57 12.02 -4.16 0.18
C MET A 57 11.50 -5.38 0.93
N GLN A 58 11.36 -5.30 2.25
CA GLN A 58 10.85 -6.40 3.07
C GLN A 58 9.40 -6.76 2.72
N VAL A 59 8.56 -5.76 2.58
CA VAL A 59 7.14 -5.98 2.24
C VAL A 59 7.01 -6.53 0.82
N SER A 60 7.78 -5.98 -0.11
CA SER A 60 7.79 -6.47 -1.49
C SER A 60 8.23 -7.93 -1.58
N GLU A 61 9.25 -8.31 -0.80
CA GLU A 61 9.71 -9.70 -0.73
C GLU A 61 8.62 -10.62 -0.17
N ALA A 62 7.88 -10.16 0.83
CA ALA A 62 6.77 -10.94 1.39
C ALA A 62 5.68 -11.15 0.33
N PHE A 63 5.32 -10.12 -0.43
CA PHE A 63 4.38 -10.27 -1.54
C PHE A 63 4.87 -11.25 -2.59
N PHE A 64 6.16 -11.20 -2.89
CA PHE A 64 6.76 -12.16 -3.83
C PHE A 64 6.59 -13.60 -3.34
N ARG A 65 6.90 -13.86 -2.07
CA ARG A 65 6.77 -15.20 -1.48
C ARG A 65 5.32 -15.70 -1.49
N TYR A 66 4.39 -14.86 -1.07
CA TYR A 66 2.98 -15.25 -0.97
C TYR A 66 2.29 -15.32 -2.34
N GLY A 67 2.71 -14.49 -3.30
CA GLY A 67 2.07 -14.38 -4.61
C GLY A 67 2.76 -15.13 -5.74
N LYS A 68 3.85 -15.79 -5.45
CA LYS A 68 4.71 -16.44 -6.46
C LYS A 68 3.96 -17.42 -7.33
N GLU A 69 3.18 -18.31 -6.72
CA GLU A 69 2.47 -19.36 -7.44
C GLU A 69 1.30 -18.83 -8.28
N MET A 70 0.73 -17.71 -7.91
CA MET A 70 -0.35 -17.10 -8.69
C MET A 70 0.17 -16.15 -9.77
N GLY A 71 1.49 -16.00 -9.89
CA GLY A 71 2.10 -15.12 -10.88
C GLY A 71 1.89 -13.64 -10.61
N ALA A 72 1.54 -13.27 -9.38
CA ALA A 72 1.39 -11.86 -9.01
C ALA A 72 2.74 -11.15 -9.05
N ARG A 73 2.74 -9.95 -9.62
CA ARG A 73 3.94 -9.13 -9.75
C ARG A 73 3.88 -7.95 -8.80
N CYS A 74 4.94 -7.79 -8.02
CA CYS A 74 5.10 -6.71 -7.06
C CYS A 74 6.38 -5.95 -7.35
N VAL A 75 6.34 -4.63 -7.29
CA VAL A 75 7.53 -3.80 -7.44
C VAL A 75 7.69 -2.86 -6.25
N PRO A 76 8.90 -2.77 -5.66
CA PRO A 76 9.20 -1.72 -4.69
C PRO A 76 9.59 -0.45 -5.42
N VAL A 77 9.06 0.70 -4.98
CA VAL A 77 9.44 2.01 -5.52
C VAL A 77 9.84 2.94 -4.37
N TYR A 78 11.06 3.45 -4.41
CA TYR A 78 11.61 4.27 -3.34
C TYR A 78 12.66 5.25 -3.88
N GLY A 79 12.89 6.32 -3.15
CA GLY A 79 13.89 7.32 -3.50
C GLY A 79 15.32 6.83 -3.29
N GLY A 80 16.30 7.58 -3.82
CA GLY A 80 17.71 7.23 -3.71
C GLY A 80 18.19 6.18 -4.70
N GLN A 81 17.31 5.69 -5.55
CA GLN A 81 17.60 4.75 -6.62
C GLN A 81 17.26 5.43 -7.96
N PRO A 82 17.98 5.15 -9.05
CA PRO A 82 17.59 5.66 -10.35
C PRO A 82 16.18 5.22 -10.71
N ILE A 83 15.31 6.17 -11.05
CA ILE A 83 13.90 5.91 -11.34
C ILE A 83 13.71 5.01 -12.57
N PHE A 84 14.68 4.97 -13.44
CA PHE A 84 14.65 4.23 -14.69
C PHE A 84 14.25 2.75 -14.52
N ARG A 85 14.83 2.06 -13.54
CA ARG A 85 14.50 0.65 -13.29
C ARG A 85 13.07 0.47 -12.85
N GLN A 86 12.57 1.40 -12.05
CA GLN A 86 11.19 1.38 -11.59
C GLN A 86 10.23 1.63 -12.75
N LEU A 87 10.57 2.56 -13.63
CA LEU A 87 9.78 2.83 -14.83
C LEU A 87 9.68 1.60 -15.74
N GLN A 88 10.79 0.88 -15.92
CA GLN A 88 10.80 -0.35 -16.71
C GLN A 88 9.89 -1.43 -16.09
N ALA A 89 9.97 -1.63 -14.78
CA ALA A 89 9.15 -2.61 -14.09
C ALA A 89 7.67 -2.27 -14.20
N LEU A 90 7.31 -1.01 -14.00
CA LEU A 90 5.93 -0.55 -14.12
C LEU A 90 5.40 -0.72 -15.55
N GLU A 91 6.22 -0.44 -16.55
CA GLU A 91 5.84 -0.58 -17.96
C GLU A 91 5.55 -2.04 -18.32
N ARG A 92 6.28 -2.98 -17.75
CA ARG A 92 6.02 -4.42 -17.95
C ARG A 92 4.70 -4.88 -17.34
N GLY A 93 4.13 -4.09 -16.44
CA GLY A 93 2.90 -4.39 -15.73
C GLY A 93 3.16 -5.01 -14.36
N VAL A 94 2.49 -4.44 -13.34
CA VAL A 94 2.58 -4.92 -11.97
C VAL A 94 1.19 -4.91 -11.35
N ASN A 95 0.99 -5.76 -10.35
CA ASN A 95 -0.28 -5.88 -9.64
C ASN A 95 -0.24 -5.19 -8.29
N ILE A 96 0.93 -5.16 -7.65
CA ILE A 96 1.14 -4.59 -6.32
C ILE A 96 2.32 -3.62 -6.39
N VAL A 97 2.14 -2.43 -5.84
CA VAL A 97 3.24 -1.47 -5.69
C VAL A 97 3.45 -1.23 -4.20
N VAL A 98 4.68 -1.36 -3.75
CA VAL A 98 5.08 -1.04 -2.37
C VAL A 98 6.09 0.09 -2.45
N GLY A 99 5.81 1.22 -1.82
CA GLY A 99 6.75 2.32 -1.97
C GLY A 99 6.71 3.38 -0.89
N THR A 100 7.71 4.25 -0.93
CA THR A 100 7.75 5.44 -0.10
C THR A 100 6.93 6.55 -0.75
N PRO A 101 6.26 7.39 0.05
CA PRO A 101 5.27 8.34 -0.50
C PRO A 101 5.80 9.28 -1.57
N GLY A 102 6.99 9.86 -1.39
CA GLY A 102 7.55 10.81 -2.34
C GLY A 102 7.79 10.20 -3.73
N ARG A 103 8.33 8.99 -3.78
CA ARG A 103 8.60 8.32 -5.05
C ARG A 103 7.29 7.84 -5.71
N ILE A 104 6.30 7.45 -4.91
CA ILE A 104 4.98 7.09 -5.45
C ILE A 104 4.33 8.32 -6.10
N ILE A 105 4.39 9.47 -5.47
CA ILE A 105 3.88 10.73 -6.05
C ILE A 105 4.59 11.04 -7.37
N ASP A 106 5.91 10.86 -7.41
CA ASP A 106 6.69 11.08 -8.64
C ASP A 106 6.17 10.19 -9.78
N HIS A 107 5.94 8.91 -9.52
CA HIS A 107 5.38 8.02 -10.54
C HIS A 107 3.96 8.40 -10.94
N ILE A 108 3.12 8.81 -10.00
CA ILE A 108 1.76 9.27 -10.30
C ILE A 108 1.83 10.49 -11.23
N GLY A 109 2.68 11.46 -10.91
CA GLY A 109 2.83 12.66 -11.70
C GLY A 109 3.37 12.41 -13.11
N ARG A 110 4.17 11.37 -13.27
CA ARG A 110 4.70 10.98 -14.60
C ARG A 110 3.70 10.16 -15.41
N GLY A 111 2.60 9.71 -14.81
CA GLY A 111 1.68 8.79 -15.46
C GLY A 111 2.20 7.38 -15.60
N SER A 112 3.31 7.05 -14.93
CA SER A 112 3.93 5.72 -15.01
C SER A 112 3.23 4.68 -14.13
N MET A 113 2.37 5.12 -13.21
CA MET A 113 1.64 4.24 -12.30
C MET A 113 0.15 4.57 -12.35
N PRO A 114 -0.63 3.89 -13.22
CA PRO A 114 -2.06 4.16 -13.29
C PRO A 114 -2.78 3.70 -12.02
N LEU A 115 -3.73 4.50 -11.56
CA LEU A 115 -4.46 4.25 -10.30
C LEU A 115 -5.90 3.80 -10.52
N ASP A 116 -6.32 3.65 -11.77
CA ASP A 116 -7.72 3.35 -12.09
C ASP A 116 -8.17 1.93 -11.72
N ALA A 117 -7.24 1.02 -11.47
CA ALA A 117 -7.54 -0.34 -11.02
C ALA A 117 -7.28 -0.56 -9.52
N VAL A 118 -6.82 0.45 -8.79
CA VAL A 118 -6.49 0.31 -7.37
C VAL A 118 -7.76 0.09 -6.55
N ARG A 119 -7.79 -0.99 -5.78
CA ARG A 119 -8.90 -1.38 -4.92
C ARG A 119 -8.55 -1.39 -3.44
N MET A 120 -7.28 -1.40 -3.10
CA MET A 120 -6.80 -1.38 -1.72
C MET A 120 -5.58 -0.48 -1.61
N VAL A 121 -5.57 0.36 -0.58
CA VAL A 121 -4.39 1.12 -0.17
C VAL A 121 -4.08 0.75 1.27
N VAL A 122 -2.82 0.42 1.53
CA VAL A 122 -2.32 0.12 2.88
C VAL A 122 -1.33 1.20 3.27
N LEU A 123 -1.54 1.79 4.44
CA LEU A 123 -0.57 2.69 5.08
C LEU A 123 0.06 1.91 6.22
N ASP A 124 1.31 1.50 6.06
CA ASP A 124 2.04 0.74 7.07
C ASP A 124 3.02 1.64 7.79
N GLU A 125 3.07 1.56 9.12
CA GLU A 125 3.85 2.46 9.96
C GLU A 125 3.51 3.93 9.69
N ALA A 126 2.21 4.23 9.71
CA ALA A 126 1.72 5.56 9.34
C ALA A 126 2.28 6.66 10.23
N ASP A 127 2.46 6.42 11.53
CA ASP A 127 3.06 7.40 12.46
C ASP A 127 4.50 7.73 12.06
N GLU A 128 5.29 6.75 11.63
CA GLU A 128 6.65 7.00 11.13
C GLU A 128 6.63 7.87 9.88
N MET A 129 5.70 7.61 8.96
CA MET A 129 5.58 8.45 7.76
C MET A 129 5.24 9.89 8.11
N LEU A 130 4.39 10.11 9.11
CA LEU A 130 4.08 11.46 9.59
C LEU A 130 5.30 12.14 10.20
N ASP A 131 6.07 11.41 11.02
CA ASP A 131 7.29 11.93 11.63
C ASP A 131 8.33 12.33 10.58
N MET A 132 8.33 11.66 9.45
CA MET A 132 9.23 11.97 8.32
C MET A 132 8.69 13.09 7.42
N GLY A 133 7.53 13.66 7.73
CA GLY A 133 6.96 14.76 6.97
C GLY A 133 6.13 14.36 5.75
N PHE A 134 5.66 13.13 5.68
CA PHE A 134 4.92 12.62 4.52
C PHE A 134 3.39 12.79 4.61
N ALA A 135 2.88 13.55 5.58
CA ALA A 135 1.43 13.68 5.77
C ALA A 135 0.71 14.17 4.50
N GLU A 136 1.22 15.25 3.89
CA GLU A 136 0.62 15.82 2.69
C GLU A 136 0.73 14.88 1.50
N ASP A 137 1.86 14.19 1.39
CA ASP A 137 2.08 13.20 0.32
C ASP A 137 1.08 12.06 0.41
N ILE A 138 0.85 11.54 1.63
CA ILE A 138 -0.13 10.48 1.86
C ILE A 138 -1.52 10.94 1.42
N GLU A 139 -1.94 12.13 1.83
CA GLU A 139 -3.26 12.65 1.48
C GLU A 139 -3.38 12.87 -0.04
N SER A 140 -2.33 13.38 -0.68
CA SER A 140 -2.31 13.56 -2.14
C SER A 140 -2.47 12.24 -2.88
N ILE A 141 -1.83 11.18 -2.39
CA ILE A 141 -1.94 9.84 -2.98
C ILE A 141 -3.37 9.32 -2.84
N LEU A 142 -3.94 9.41 -1.64
CA LEU A 142 -5.31 8.94 -1.40
C LEU A 142 -6.33 9.69 -2.26
N GLU A 143 -6.14 10.98 -2.44
CA GLU A 143 -7.01 11.82 -3.26
C GLU A 143 -6.85 11.56 -4.76
N ALA A 144 -5.69 11.06 -5.19
CA ALA A 144 -5.42 10.77 -6.60
C ALA A 144 -6.13 9.53 -7.12
N ILE A 145 -6.58 8.66 -6.23
CA ILE A 145 -7.30 7.43 -6.63
C ILE A 145 -8.71 7.82 -7.05
N PRO A 146 -9.12 7.53 -8.30
CA PRO A 146 -10.32 8.14 -8.88
C PRO A 146 -11.66 7.56 -8.43
N HIS A 147 -11.65 6.50 -7.65
CA HIS A 147 -12.87 5.82 -7.21
C HIS A 147 -12.75 5.31 -5.78
N ALA A 148 -13.86 4.84 -5.23
CA ALA A 148 -13.88 4.25 -3.89
C ALA A 148 -12.94 3.03 -3.85
N HIS A 149 -12.20 2.91 -2.76
CA HIS A 149 -11.25 1.84 -2.53
C HIS A 149 -11.18 1.54 -1.02
N GLN A 150 -10.66 0.37 -0.70
CA GLN A 150 -10.43 -0.03 0.68
C GLN A 150 -9.18 0.65 1.19
N THR A 151 -9.24 1.22 2.40
CA THR A 151 -8.08 1.86 3.03
C THR A 151 -7.77 1.16 4.35
N VAL A 152 -6.55 0.64 4.44
CA VAL A 152 -6.03 -0.09 5.60
C VAL A 152 -4.91 0.74 6.21
N LEU A 153 -5.01 1.03 7.50
CA LEU A 153 -4.04 1.87 8.18
C LEU A 153 -3.49 1.15 9.40
N PHE A 154 -2.17 0.99 9.46
CA PHE A 154 -1.45 0.46 10.62
C PHE A 154 -0.52 1.51 11.19
N SER A 155 -0.56 1.68 12.51
CA SER A 155 0.28 2.62 13.21
C SER A 155 0.56 2.10 14.61
N ALA A 156 1.79 2.28 15.11
CA ALA A 156 2.13 1.89 16.48
C ALA A 156 1.51 2.85 17.49
N THR A 157 1.37 4.12 17.11
CA THR A 157 0.77 5.17 17.93
C THR A 157 -0.39 5.82 17.18
N MET A 158 -1.27 6.50 17.90
CA MET A 158 -2.45 7.16 17.31
C MET A 158 -2.45 8.65 17.59
N PRO A 159 -1.46 9.42 17.06
CA PRO A 159 -1.48 10.88 17.20
C PRO A 159 -2.71 11.48 16.49
N PRO A 160 -3.10 12.71 16.86
CA PRO A 160 -4.30 13.34 16.27
C PRO A 160 -4.33 13.35 14.74
N ARG A 161 -3.19 13.49 14.09
CA ARG A 161 -3.12 13.52 12.63
C ARG A 161 -3.49 12.17 12.01
N ILE A 162 -3.12 11.05 12.66
CA ILE A 162 -3.51 9.71 12.20
C ILE A 162 -5.03 9.57 12.28
N ASN A 163 -5.64 9.98 13.39
CA ASN A 163 -7.09 9.93 13.55
C ASN A 163 -7.78 10.84 12.53
N ALA A 164 -7.21 11.98 12.21
CA ALA A 164 -7.75 12.89 11.20
C ALA A 164 -7.74 12.26 9.80
N ILE A 165 -6.65 11.60 9.45
CA ILE A 165 -6.53 10.88 8.16
C ILE A 165 -7.55 9.74 8.10
N ALA A 166 -7.65 8.96 9.17
CA ALA A 166 -8.63 7.86 9.24
C ALA A 166 -10.05 8.38 9.07
N LYS A 167 -10.40 9.46 9.76
CA LYS A 167 -11.73 10.05 9.71
C LYS A 167 -12.08 10.55 8.30
N ARG A 168 -11.10 11.13 7.61
CA ARG A 168 -11.32 11.73 6.28
C ARG A 168 -11.36 10.68 5.16
N TYR A 169 -10.52 9.65 5.23
CA TYR A 169 -10.30 8.73 4.11
C TYR A 169 -10.82 7.31 4.33
N GLN A 170 -11.14 6.95 5.55
CA GLN A 170 -11.70 5.63 5.83
C GLN A 170 -13.22 5.72 6.05
N ASN A 171 -13.90 4.65 5.65
CA ASN A 171 -15.34 4.53 5.79
C ASN A 171 -15.65 3.45 6.83
N ASP A 172 -16.13 3.89 8.01
CA ASP A 172 -16.50 3.01 9.12
C ASP A 172 -15.47 1.90 9.36
N PRO A 173 -14.21 2.25 9.69
CA PRO A 173 -13.17 1.25 9.78
C PRO A 173 -13.35 0.32 10.98
N VAL A 174 -12.98 -0.94 10.79
CA VAL A 174 -12.81 -1.89 11.90
C VAL A 174 -11.56 -1.47 12.68
N ARG A 175 -11.65 -1.50 14.01
CA ARG A 175 -10.56 -1.08 14.90
C ARG A 175 -9.96 -2.25 15.65
#